data_f63a88fdcc626e07423dcfea110994df
#
_entry.id   f63a88fdcc626e07423dcfea110994df
#
_cell.length_a   1.000
_cell.length_b   1.000
_cell.length_c   1.000
_cell.angle_alpha   90.00
_cell.angle_beta   90.00
_cell.angle_gamma   90.00
#
_symmetry.space_group_name_H-M   'P 1'
#
loop_
_entity.id
_entity.type
_entity.pdbx_description
1 polymer ?
#
loop_
_entity_poly.entity_id
_entity_poly.type
_entity_poly.pdbx_seq_one_letter_code
_entity_poly.pdbx_strand_id
1 'polypeptide(L)'
;MKVRNYEKKMSIYFLLLVLIIIEIIILVTINITKIYIYESINGIVIKDDLVVLIVNNKTKNNIYKNTSLYFNNKRLKYEVVEDRGYVLKRNKEKYSELLIRFKFNRKYKVNDSLQLVFKNKKIKIIEIFKIIWEGDINKNNS
;
A
#
# COMPACT_ATOMS: atom_id res chain seq x y z
N MET A 1 40.81 45.59 -2.11
CA MET A 1 40.84 44.16 -2.46
C MET A 1 40.37 43.19 -1.32
N LYS A 2 40.54 43.53 -0.06
CA LYS A 2 40.09 42.69 1.09
C LYS A 2 38.58 42.58 1.25
N VAL A 3 37.83 43.68 1.04
CA VAL A 3 36.35 43.70 1.25
C VAL A 3 35.62 42.71 0.32
N ARG A 4 36.02 42.65 -0.96
CA ARG A 4 35.40 41.76 -1.97
C ARG A 4 35.54 40.26 -1.66
N ASN A 5 36.57 39.90 -0.93
CA ASN A 5 36.78 38.50 -0.47
C ASN A 5 35.92 38.14 0.73
N TYR A 6 35.56 39.09 1.58
CA TYR A 6 34.65 38.90 2.71
C TYR A 6 33.22 38.67 2.24
N GLU A 7 32.74 39.45 1.28
CA GLU A 7 31.39 39.31 0.70
C GLU A 7 31.22 37.97 0.00
N LYS A 8 32.22 37.52 -0.76
CA LYS A 8 32.20 36.17 -1.36
C LYS A 8 32.16 35.04 -0.31
N LYS A 9 32.95 35.18 0.75
CA LYS A 9 32.93 34.18 1.86
C LYS A 9 31.59 34.14 2.59
N MET A 10 31.01 35.32 2.92
CA MET A 10 29.69 35.39 3.53
C MET A 10 28.61 34.79 2.65
N SER A 11 28.64 35.00 1.34
CA SER A 11 27.71 34.44 0.38
C SER A 11 27.80 32.91 0.35
N ILE A 12 29.00 32.31 0.43
CA ILE A 12 29.22 30.85 0.46
C ILE A 12 28.68 30.26 1.77
N TYR A 13 28.94 30.88 2.91
CA TYR A 13 28.41 30.39 4.19
C TYR A 13 26.89 30.48 4.26
N PHE A 14 26.30 31.52 3.71
CA PHE A 14 24.85 31.66 3.61
C PHE A 14 24.24 30.56 2.74
N LEU A 15 24.86 30.25 1.60
CA LEU A 15 24.42 29.20 0.71
C LEU A 15 24.51 27.80 1.35
N LEU A 16 25.60 27.51 2.08
CA LEU A 16 25.76 26.30 2.85
C LEU A 16 24.69 26.17 3.95
N LEU A 17 24.41 27.24 4.66
CA LEU A 17 23.36 27.25 5.68
C LEU A 17 21.99 26.96 5.10
N VAL A 18 21.66 27.54 3.94
CA VAL A 18 20.39 27.25 3.24
C VAL A 18 20.32 25.78 2.81
N LEU A 19 21.41 25.20 2.30
CA LEU A 19 21.45 23.79 1.94
C LEU A 19 21.20 22.88 3.15
N ILE A 20 21.84 23.15 4.29
CA ILE A 20 21.64 22.39 5.52
C ILE A 20 20.17 22.47 5.98
N ILE A 21 19.55 23.64 5.90
CA ILE A 21 18.14 23.81 6.26
C ILE A 21 17.24 22.96 5.33
N ILE A 22 17.51 22.96 4.02
CA ILE A 22 16.76 22.16 3.05
C ILE A 22 16.91 20.67 3.37
N GLU A 23 18.11 20.19 3.65
CA GLU A 23 18.35 18.78 4.02
C GLU A 23 17.57 18.38 5.28
N ILE A 24 17.57 19.24 6.31
CA ILE A 24 16.80 19.01 7.53
C ILE A 24 15.29 18.91 7.22
N ILE A 25 14.75 19.82 6.39
CA ILE A 25 13.34 19.81 5.99
C ILE A 25 13.00 18.51 5.26
N ILE A 26 13.85 18.07 4.33
CA ILE A 26 13.66 16.82 3.58
C ILE A 26 13.66 15.64 4.54
N LEU A 27 14.63 15.54 5.44
CA LEU A 27 14.73 14.45 6.42
C LEU A 27 13.50 14.39 7.34
N VAL A 28 13.05 15.54 7.84
CA VAL A 28 11.85 15.64 8.67
C VAL A 28 10.62 15.20 7.87
N THR A 29 10.48 15.67 6.64
CA THR A 29 9.34 15.31 5.77
C THR A 29 9.28 13.81 5.50
N ILE A 30 10.41 13.18 5.16
CA ILE A 30 10.49 11.73 4.91
C ILE A 30 10.11 10.92 6.17
N ASN A 31 10.52 11.38 7.36
CA ASN A 31 10.22 10.70 8.62
C ASN A 31 8.76 10.83 9.07
N ILE A 32 8.12 11.96 8.77
CA ILE A 32 6.73 12.22 9.17
C ILE A 32 5.74 11.65 8.16
N THR A 33 6.09 11.69 6.87
CA THR A 33 5.18 11.28 5.80
C THR A 33 4.90 9.79 5.85
N LYS A 34 3.62 9.46 5.90
CA LYS A 34 3.13 8.08 5.87
C LYS A 34 2.33 7.88 4.59
N ILE A 35 2.59 6.79 3.91
CA ILE A 35 1.84 6.38 2.72
C ILE A 35 1.06 5.10 3.00
N TYR A 36 -0.01 4.89 2.24
CA TYR A 36 -0.78 3.66 2.31
C TYR A 36 -0.25 2.65 1.30
N ILE A 37 -0.04 1.43 1.75
CA ILE A 37 0.16 0.30 0.85
C ILE A 37 -1.21 -0.24 0.48
N TYR A 38 -1.40 -0.42 -0.82
CA TYR A 38 -2.59 -1.03 -1.40
C TYR A 38 -2.25 -2.43 -1.86
N GLU A 39 -3.10 -3.38 -1.55
CA GLU A 39 -3.01 -4.75 -2.05
C GLU A 39 -4.20 -5.01 -2.97
N SER A 40 -3.96 -5.71 -4.07
CA SER A 40 -5.01 -6.15 -4.99
C SER A 40 -5.43 -7.56 -4.68
N ILE A 41 -6.73 -7.83 -4.78
CA ILE A 41 -7.34 -9.15 -4.65
C ILE A 41 -8.20 -9.38 -5.88
N ASN A 42 -8.11 -10.57 -6.44
CA ASN A 42 -8.99 -10.98 -7.52
C ASN A 42 -10.23 -11.65 -6.94
N GLY A 43 -11.39 -11.21 -7.41
CA GLY A 43 -12.67 -11.78 -7.10
C GLY A 43 -13.37 -12.30 -8.34
N ILE A 44 -14.20 -13.30 -8.19
CA ILE A 44 -15.02 -13.88 -9.26
C ILE A 44 -16.49 -13.64 -8.92
N VAL A 45 -17.22 -13.04 -9.84
CA VAL A 45 -18.66 -12.80 -9.69
C VAL A 45 -19.41 -14.12 -9.85
N ILE A 46 -20.16 -14.53 -8.82
CA ILE A 46 -21.02 -15.71 -8.88
C ILE A 46 -22.45 -15.34 -9.22
N LYS A 47 -22.90 -14.19 -8.72
CA LYS A 47 -24.22 -13.64 -8.92
C LYS A 47 -24.15 -12.12 -8.90
N ASP A 48 -25.18 -11.42 -9.33
CA ASP A 48 -25.22 -9.97 -9.53
C ASP A 48 -24.53 -9.12 -8.45
N ASP A 49 -24.59 -9.55 -7.19
CA ASP A 49 -24.02 -8.85 -6.04
C ASP A 49 -23.05 -9.71 -5.21
N LEU A 50 -22.87 -10.97 -5.56
CA LEU A 50 -22.03 -11.94 -4.83
C LEU A 50 -20.71 -12.20 -5.56
N VAL A 51 -19.63 -12.06 -4.83
CA VAL A 51 -18.27 -12.27 -5.33
C VAL A 51 -17.52 -13.23 -4.41
N VAL A 52 -16.85 -14.20 -4.98
CA VAL A 52 -15.91 -15.06 -4.27
C VAL A 52 -14.53 -14.45 -4.30
N LEU A 53 -13.91 -14.34 -3.14
CA LEU A 53 -12.52 -13.94 -2.96
C LEU A 53 -11.70 -15.09 -2.42
N ILE A 54 -10.54 -15.34 -3.01
CA ILE A 54 -9.54 -16.27 -2.46
C ILE A 54 -8.46 -15.43 -1.80
N VAL A 55 -8.37 -15.50 -0.48
CA VAL A 55 -7.53 -14.62 0.33
C VAL A 55 -6.69 -15.39 1.33
N ASN A 56 -5.49 -14.89 1.62
CA ASN A 56 -4.68 -15.41 2.71
C ASN A 56 -5.22 -14.93 4.07
N ASN A 57 -4.73 -15.52 5.16
CA ASN A 57 -5.21 -15.19 6.52
C ASN A 57 -5.06 -13.72 6.88
N LYS A 58 -3.98 -13.05 6.44
CA LYS A 58 -3.74 -11.63 6.72
C LYS A 58 -4.81 -10.77 6.06
N THR A 59 -5.07 -11.00 4.79
CA THR A 59 -6.09 -10.30 4.00
C THR A 59 -7.48 -10.57 4.54
N LYS A 60 -7.78 -11.84 4.91
CA LYS A 60 -9.03 -12.25 5.55
C LYS A 60 -9.30 -11.41 6.80
N ASN A 61 -8.32 -11.32 7.71
CA ASN A 61 -8.45 -10.53 8.93
C ASN A 61 -8.69 -9.04 8.67
N ASN A 62 -8.08 -8.49 7.62
CA ASN A 62 -8.31 -7.11 7.21
C ASN A 62 -9.74 -6.89 6.70
N ILE A 63 -10.28 -7.83 5.93
CA ILE A 63 -11.66 -7.79 5.43
C ILE A 63 -12.64 -7.81 6.60
N TYR A 64 -12.45 -8.70 7.58
CA TYR A 64 -13.31 -8.75 8.78
C TYR A 64 -13.23 -7.49 9.64
N LYS A 65 -12.11 -6.79 9.65
CA LYS A 65 -11.94 -5.49 10.33
C LYS A 65 -12.57 -4.31 9.56
N ASN A 66 -13.42 -4.57 8.57
CA ASN A 66 -14.06 -3.56 7.73
C ASN A 66 -13.09 -2.59 7.03
N THR A 67 -11.95 -3.12 6.60
CA THR A 67 -11.01 -2.35 5.79
C THR A 67 -11.68 -1.92 4.51
N SER A 68 -11.47 -0.67 4.10
CA SER A 68 -12.09 -0.13 2.89
C SER A 68 -11.62 -0.88 1.65
N LEU A 69 -12.55 -1.51 0.95
CA LEU A 69 -12.34 -2.10 -0.37
C LEU A 69 -12.68 -1.09 -1.46
N TYR A 70 -11.89 -1.07 -2.51
CA TYR A 70 -12.06 -0.18 -3.65
C TYR A 70 -12.14 -0.99 -4.93
N PHE A 71 -12.99 -0.54 -5.83
CA PHE A 71 -13.10 -1.02 -7.19
C PHE A 71 -13.20 0.18 -8.13
N ASN A 72 -12.34 0.25 -9.14
CA ASN A 72 -12.24 1.41 -10.05
C ASN A 72 -12.20 2.75 -9.28
N ASN A 73 -11.34 2.83 -8.26
CA ASN A 73 -11.15 3.98 -7.36
C ASN A 73 -12.38 4.40 -6.54
N LYS A 74 -13.46 3.63 -6.57
CA LYS A 74 -14.65 3.86 -5.74
C LYS A 74 -14.67 2.92 -4.56
N ARG A 75 -14.94 3.48 -3.38
CA ARG A 75 -15.10 2.67 -2.17
C ARG A 75 -16.38 1.84 -2.28
N LEU A 76 -16.23 0.54 -2.06
CA LEU A 76 -17.34 -0.40 -2.01
C LEU A 76 -17.81 -0.61 -0.57
N LYS A 77 -19.15 -0.65 -0.42
CA LYS A 77 -19.77 -1.21 0.78
C LYS A 77 -19.93 -2.71 0.56
N TYR A 78 -19.51 -3.50 1.53
CA TYR A 78 -19.56 -4.94 1.44
C TYR A 78 -19.98 -5.59 2.76
N GLU A 79 -20.44 -6.82 2.65
CA GLU A 79 -20.79 -7.69 3.74
C GLU A 79 -20.21 -9.09 3.49
N VAL A 80 -19.55 -9.66 4.48
CA VAL A 80 -19.10 -11.06 4.41
C VAL A 80 -20.31 -11.95 4.67
N VAL A 81 -20.69 -12.71 3.65
CA VAL A 81 -21.86 -13.60 3.72
C VAL A 81 -21.46 -14.95 4.28
N GLU A 82 -20.34 -15.51 3.82
CA GLU A 82 -19.89 -16.84 4.18
C GLU A 82 -18.37 -16.92 4.15
N ASP A 83 -17.81 -17.67 5.10
CA ASP A 83 -16.41 -18.07 5.13
C ASP A 83 -16.35 -19.60 4.93
N ARG A 84 -15.95 -20.03 3.74
CA ARG A 84 -15.87 -21.44 3.39
C ARG A 84 -14.60 -22.13 3.85
N GLY A 85 -13.79 -21.42 4.63
CA GLY A 85 -12.57 -21.95 5.21
C GLY A 85 -11.43 -22.12 4.21
N TYR A 86 -10.53 -23.06 4.49
CA TYR A 86 -9.33 -23.25 3.68
C TYR A 86 -9.63 -24.02 2.40
N VAL A 87 -9.24 -23.45 1.26
CA VAL A 87 -9.43 -24.04 -0.06
C VAL A 87 -8.13 -24.59 -0.61
N LEU A 88 -7.02 -23.90 -0.41
CA LEU A 88 -5.72 -24.32 -0.91
C LEU A 88 -4.55 -23.81 -0.07
N LYS A 89 -3.40 -24.48 -0.21
CA LYS A 89 -2.12 -24.06 0.37
C LYS A 89 -1.13 -23.81 -0.76
N ARG A 90 -0.62 -22.58 -0.84
CA ARG A 90 0.41 -22.18 -1.80
C ARG A 90 1.57 -21.51 -1.07
N ASN A 91 2.82 -21.89 -1.38
CA ASN A 91 4.02 -21.32 -0.77
C ASN A 91 3.96 -21.26 0.77
N LYS A 92 3.52 -22.33 1.43
CA LYS A 92 3.32 -22.42 2.89
C LYS A 92 2.20 -21.53 3.45
N GLU A 93 1.56 -20.68 2.65
CA GLU A 93 0.41 -19.88 3.05
C GLU A 93 -0.89 -20.64 2.85
N LYS A 94 -1.82 -20.46 3.78
CA LYS A 94 -3.18 -20.98 3.70
C LYS A 94 -4.10 -19.90 3.12
N TYR A 95 -4.90 -20.29 2.15
CA TYR A 95 -5.90 -19.44 1.52
C TYR A 95 -7.29 -19.88 1.87
N SER A 96 -8.16 -18.93 2.16
CA SER A 96 -9.58 -19.14 2.45
C SER A 96 -10.43 -18.56 1.34
N GLU A 97 -11.57 -19.20 1.11
CA GLU A 97 -12.59 -18.71 0.21
C GLU A 97 -13.61 -17.89 1.02
N LEU A 98 -13.79 -16.64 0.68
CA LEU A 98 -14.79 -15.74 1.26
C LEU A 98 -15.85 -15.40 0.22
N LEU A 99 -17.12 -15.59 0.59
CA LEU A 99 -18.24 -15.10 -0.18
C LEU A 99 -18.66 -13.73 0.35
N ILE A 100 -18.53 -12.72 -0.49
CA ILE A 100 -18.79 -11.33 -0.14
C ILE A 100 -19.89 -10.76 -1.02
N ARG A 101 -20.84 -10.06 -0.38
CA ARG A 101 -21.85 -9.30 -1.08
C ARG A 101 -21.42 -7.84 -1.22
N PHE A 102 -21.47 -7.33 -2.44
CA PHE A 102 -21.20 -5.93 -2.75
C PHE A 102 -22.42 -5.22 -3.26
N LYS A 103 -22.56 -3.93 -2.91
CA LYS A 103 -23.52 -3.04 -3.57
C LYS A 103 -22.84 -2.39 -4.76
N PHE A 104 -23.00 -2.97 -5.94
CA PHE A 104 -22.50 -2.40 -7.19
C PHE A 104 -23.54 -1.45 -7.79
N ASN A 105 -23.03 -0.37 -8.41
CA ASN A 105 -23.87 0.53 -9.23
C ASN A 105 -24.09 0.01 -10.65
N ARG A 106 -23.50 -1.15 -10.99
CA ARG A 106 -23.52 -1.75 -12.32
C ARG A 106 -23.69 -3.26 -12.19
N LYS A 107 -24.46 -3.86 -13.08
CA LYS A 107 -24.56 -5.32 -13.14
C LYS A 107 -23.32 -5.92 -13.79
N TYR A 108 -22.78 -6.93 -13.18
CA TYR A 108 -21.66 -7.74 -13.69
C TYR A 108 -22.18 -9.10 -14.11
N LYS A 109 -21.54 -9.70 -15.09
CA LYS A 109 -21.89 -11.05 -15.53
C LYS A 109 -21.28 -12.06 -14.58
N VAL A 110 -21.95 -13.20 -14.46
CA VAL A 110 -21.39 -14.37 -13.75
C VAL A 110 -20.08 -14.77 -14.41
N ASN A 111 -19.08 -15.12 -13.61
CA ASN A 111 -17.70 -15.41 -13.98
C ASN A 111 -16.84 -14.19 -14.39
N ASP A 112 -17.36 -12.95 -14.34
CA ASP A 112 -16.49 -11.79 -14.48
C ASP A 112 -15.44 -11.77 -13.35
N SER A 113 -14.19 -11.50 -13.74
CA SER A 113 -13.11 -11.29 -12.76
C SER A 113 -13.04 -9.81 -12.39
N LEU A 114 -13.06 -9.56 -11.08
CA LEU A 114 -12.97 -8.20 -10.52
C LEU A 114 -11.67 -8.04 -9.77
N GLN A 115 -10.89 -7.01 -10.11
CA GLN A 115 -9.72 -6.65 -9.33
C GLN A 115 -10.12 -5.63 -8.25
N LEU A 116 -10.17 -6.09 -7.01
CA LEU A 116 -10.46 -5.28 -5.84
C LEU A 116 -9.17 -4.81 -5.20
N VAL A 117 -9.17 -3.60 -4.67
CA VAL A 117 -8.01 -3.01 -4.00
C VAL A 117 -8.39 -2.63 -2.59
N PHE A 118 -7.56 -2.97 -1.62
CA PHE A 118 -7.78 -2.58 -0.24
C PHE A 118 -6.55 -1.89 0.36
N LYS A 119 -6.81 -0.99 1.33
CA LYS A 119 -5.77 -0.36 2.12
C LYS A 119 -5.25 -1.37 3.14
N ASN A 120 -4.01 -1.81 2.99
CA ASN A 120 -3.46 -2.77 3.93
C ASN A 120 -2.87 -2.07 5.16
N LYS A 121 -1.83 -1.29 4.96
CA LYS A 121 -1.05 -0.72 6.06
C LYS A 121 -0.59 0.69 5.73
N LYS A 122 -0.54 1.54 6.74
CA LYS A 122 0.11 2.84 6.67
C LYS A 122 1.54 2.70 7.17
N ILE A 123 2.51 2.96 6.32
CA ILE A 123 3.93 2.89 6.66
C ILE A 123 4.61 4.24 6.42
N LYS A 124 5.69 4.49 7.15
CA LYS A 124 6.54 5.66 6.92
C LYS A 124 7.35 5.45 5.64
N ILE A 125 7.62 6.53 4.92
CA ILE A 125 8.46 6.48 3.70
C ILE A 125 9.84 5.90 4.01
N ILE A 126 10.42 6.26 5.16
CA ILE A 126 11.73 5.74 5.60
C ILE A 126 11.76 4.21 5.72
N GLU A 127 10.64 3.58 6.12
CA GLU A 127 10.54 2.12 6.23
C GLU A 127 10.58 1.45 4.85
N ILE A 128 10.08 2.11 3.81
CA ILE A 128 10.14 1.61 2.43
C ILE A 128 11.58 1.59 1.93
N PHE A 129 12.32 2.69 2.13
CA PHE A 129 13.73 2.75 1.78
C PHE A 129 14.54 1.65 2.47
N LYS A 130 14.26 1.40 3.76
CA LYS A 130 14.91 0.32 4.51
C LYS A 130 14.64 -1.06 3.89
N ILE A 131 13.39 -1.35 3.52
CA ILE A 131 13.00 -2.62 2.90
C ILE A 131 13.69 -2.82 1.55
N ILE A 132 13.75 -1.76 0.72
CA ILE A 132 14.41 -1.80 -0.58
C ILE A 132 15.90 -2.05 -0.39
N TRP A 133 16.55 -1.33 0.51
CA TRP A 133 17.97 -1.46 0.79
C TRP A 133 18.35 -2.86 1.29
N GLU A 134 17.60 -3.41 2.25
CA GLU A 134 17.82 -4.76 2.77
C GLU A 134 17.54 -5.84 1.71
N GLY A 135 16.58 -5.61 0.83
CA GLY A 135 16.25 -6.50 -0.29
C GLY A 135 17.35 -6.57 -1.36
N ASP A 136 18.03 -5.46 -1.63
CA ASP A 136 19.15 -5.41 -2.59
C ASP A 136 20.43 -6.06 -2.02
N ILE A 137 20.67 -5.92 -0.73
CA ILE A 137 21.84 -6.57 -0.07
C ILE A 137 21.71 -8.10 -0.15
N ASN A 138 20.52 -8.64 0.07
CA ASN A 138 20.30 -10.09 0.03
C ASN A 138 20.38 -10.69 -1.38
N LYS A 139 20.14 -9.90 -2.44
CA LYS A 139 20.31 -10.35 -3.83
C LYS A 139 21.76 -10.40 -4.29
N ASN A 140 22.62 -9.58 -3.70
CA ASN A 140 24.03 -9.52 -4.08
C ASN A 140 24.91 -10.56 -3.33
N ASN A 141 24.32 -11.27 -2.35
CA ASN A 141 25.01 -12.31 -1.55
C ASN A 141 24.54 -13.74 -1.89
N SER A 142 23.76 -13.92 -2.91
CA SER A 142 23.34 -15.21 -3.49
C SER A 142 23.85 -15.32 -4.93
#